data_74bacb85125f1dad43a537a985b1504d
#
_entry.id   74bacb85125f1dad43a537a985b1504d
#
_cell.length_a   1.000
_cell.length_b   1.000
_cell.length_c   1.000
_cell.angle_alpha   90.00
_cell.angle_beta   90.00
_cell.angle_gamma   90.00
#
_symmetry.space_group_name_H-M   'P 1'
#
loop_
_entity.id
_entity.type
_entity.pdbx_description
1 polymer ?
#
loop_
_entity_poly.entity_id
_entity_poly.type
_entity_poly.pdbx_seq_one_letter_code
_entity_poly.pdbx_strand_id
1 'polypeptide(L)'
;LLASILIVSLKYIYQRQRPSITHLVHASGYSFPSGHSLGTFMILGAIAIVLAQRLEKKESKIVVYAITGLLIFLVGLSRIYVGVHYPTDVLAGFTLAFGLLNAVYPTYDRIRFEWRFQSKQK
;
A
#
# COMPACT_ATOMS: atom_id res chain seq x y z
N LEU A 1 -9.63 -4.78 5.74
CA LEU A 1 -10.64 -5.74 5.29
C LEU A 1 -10.92 -5.65 3.79
N LEU A 2 -11.20 -4.46 3.28
CA LEU A 2 -11.45 -4.25 1.85
C LEU A 2 -10.26 -4.66 1.00
N ALA A 3 -9.05 -4.30 1.41
CA ALA A 3 -7.83 -4.68 0.71
C ALA A 3 -7.65 -6.20 0.67
N SER A 4 -7.92 -6.87 1.78
CA SER A 4 -7.83 -8.35 1.84
C SER A 4 -8.84 -9.01 0.92
N ILE A 5 -10.07 -8.50 0.88
CA ILE A 5 -11.11 -9.01 -0.02
C ILE A 5 -10.70 -8.85 -1.47
N LEU A 6 -10.18 -7.68 -1.85
CA LEU A 6 -9.74 -7.41 -3.22
C LEU A 6 -8.57 -8.33 -3.62
N ILE A 7 -7.58 -8.47 -2.76
CA ILE A 7 -6.41 -9.31 -3.04
C ILE A 7 -6.84 -10.75 -3.27
N VAL A 8 -7.63 -11.32 -2.37
CA VAL A 8 -8.07 -12.72 -2.47
C VAL A 8 -8.92 -12.91 -3.72
N SER A 9 -9.85 -11.99 -3.98
CA SER A 9 -10.73 -12.08 -5.17
C SER A 9 -9.92 -12.05 -6.45
N LEU A 10 -8.95 -11.14 -6.58
CA LEU A 10 -8.12 -11.03 -7.77
C LEU A 10 -7.20 -12.23 -7.94
N LYS A 11 -6.67 -12.80 -6.85
CA LYS A 11 -5.85 -14.00 -6.93
C LYS A 11 -6.63 -15.17 -7.53
N TYR A 12 -7.87 -15.36 -7.13
CA TYR A 12 -8.72 -16.42 -7.67
C TYR A 12 -9.21 -16.13 -9.09
N ILE A 13 -9.45 -14.86 -9.43
CA ILE A 13 -9.87 -14.49 -10.80
C ILE A 13 -8.75 -14.73 -11.80
N TYR A 14 -7.53 -14.25 -11.51
CA TYR A 14 -6.41 -14.31 -12.45
C TYR A 14 -5.63 -15.60 -12.33
N GLN A 15 -5.55 -16.21 -11.15
CA GLN A 15 -4.87 -17.49 -10.90
C GLN A 15 -3.48 -17.57 -11.51
N ARG A 16 -2.71 -16.46 -11.42
CA ARG A 16 -1.36 -16.43 -11.96
C ARG A 16 -0.43 -17.30 -11.12
N GLN A 17 0.26 -18.22 -11.77
CA GLN A 17 1.30 -19.01 -11.12
C GLN A 17 2.48 -18.12 -10.71
N ARG A 18 3.11 -18.47 -9.59
CA ARG A 18 4.32 -17.78 -9.17
C ARG A 18 5.46 -18.06 -10.14
N PRO A 19 6.52 -17.15 -10.19
CA PRO A 19 7.67 -17.43 -11.04
C PRO A 19 8.26 -18.81 -10.79
N SER A 20 8.69 -19.48 -11.85
CA SER A 20 9.26 -20.84 -11.77
C SER A 20 10.72 -20.87 -11.33
N ILE A 21 11.36 -19.71 -11.12
CA ILE A 21 12.73 -19.61 -10.62
C ILE A 21 12.78 -20.02 -9.14
N THR A 22 14.00 -20.30 -8.65
CA THR A 22 14.19 -20.68 -7.24
C THR A 22 13.70 -19.57 -6.31
N HIS A 23 12.79 -19.94 -5.41
CA HIS A 23 12.28 -19.01 -4.41
C HIS A 23 13.24 -18.96 -3.21
N LEU A 24 13.63 -17.76 -2.79
CA LEU A 24 14.48 -17.56 -1.62
C LEU A 24 13.68 -17.55 -0.31
N VAL A 25 12.36 -17.40 -0.40
CA VAL A 25 11.44 -17.42 0.75
C VAL A 25 10.25 -18.31 0.43
N HIS A 26 9.59 -18.83 1.46
CA HIS A 26 8.37 -19.60 1.28
C HIS A 26 7.23 -18.68 0.84
N ALA A 27 6.47 -19.14 -0.16
CA ALA A 27 5.28 -18.44 -0.62
C ALA A 27 4.25 -19.46 -1.08
N SER A 28 2.98 -19.19 -0.85
CA SER A 28 1.87 -20.06 -1.22
C SER A 28 0.80 -19.27 -1.97
N GLY A 29 -0.07 -19.97 -2.70
CA GLY A 29 -1.15 -19.39 -3.47
C GLY A 29 -0.68 -18.74 -4.76
N TYR A 30 -1.56 -17.99 -5.40
CA TYR A 30 -1.29 -17.35 -6.67
C TYR A 30 -0.47 -16.06 -6.48
N SER A 31 0.25 -15.65 -7.53
CA SER A 31 1.19 -14.54 -7.43
C SER A 31 0.54 -13.16 -7.63
N PHE A 32 -0.52 -13.07 -8.42
CA PHE A 32 -1.12 -11.79 -8.78
C PHE A 32 -2.39 -11.54 -7.97
N PRO A 33 -2.56 -10.35 -7.39
CA PRO A 33 -1.54 -9.32 -7.21
C PRO A 33 -0.67 -9.58 -5.96
N SER A 34 0.42 -8.80 -5.79
CA SER A 34 1.30 -8.94 -4.63
C SER A 34 0.65 -8.35 -3.37
N GLY A 35 0.32 -9.23 -2.41
CA GLY A 35 -0.27 -8.83 -1.13
C GLY A 35 0.70 -8.03 -0.27
N HIS A 36 1.99 -8.40 -0.26
CA HIS A 36 3.00 -7.65 0.49
C HIS A 36 3.17 -6.23 -0.06
N SER A 37 3.17 -6.07 -1.37
CA SER A 37 3.30 -4.76 -2.01
C SER A 37 2.09 -3.89 -1.71
N LEU A 38 0.88 -4.44 -1.84
CA LEU A 38 -0.35 -3.72 -1.52
C LEU A 38 -0.38 -3.33 -0.04
N GLY A 39 -0.14 -4.28 0.86
CA GLY A 39 -0.18 -4.04 2.30
C GLY A 39 0.84 -3.02 2.75
N THR A 40 2.08 -3.12 2.25
CA THR A 40 3.14 -2.16 2.57
C THR A 40 2.77 -0.75 2.11
N PHE A 41 2.28 -0.62 0.88
CA PHE A 41 1.85 0.67 0.35
C PHE A 41 0.72 1.26 1.19
N MET A 42 -0.28 0.45 1.55
CA MET A 42 -1.42 0.92 2.36
C MET A 42 -0.96 1.43 3.72
N ILE A 43 -0.14 0.64 4.42
CA ILE A 43 0.31 0.98 5.78
C ILE A 43 1.24 2.17 5.76
N LEU A 44 2.30 2.12 4.95
CA LEU A 44 3.28 3.21 4.90
C LEU A 44 2.66 4.47 4.29
N GLY A 45 1.80 4.34 3.31
CA GLY A 45 1.10 5.46 2.71
C GLY A 45 0.17 6.15 3.71
N ALA A 46 -0.58 5.39 4.49
CA ALA A 46 -1.45 5.93 5.52
C ALA A 46 -0.66 6.67 6.59
N ILE A 47 0.45 6.09 7.05
CA ILE A 47 1.34 6.72 8.03
C ILE A 47 1.91 8.03 7.46
N ALA A 48 2.33 8.02 6.21
CA ALA A 48 2.89 9.21 5.55
C ALA A 48 1.86 10.34 5.45
N ILE A 49 0.62 10.01 5.12
CA ILE A 49 -0.46 11.00 5.03
C ILE A 49 -0.70 11.64 6.39
N VAL A 50 -0.84 10.82 7.45
CA VAL A 50 -1.07 11.33 8.80
C VAL A 50 0.08 12.19 9.28
N LEU A 51 1.31 11.72 9.05
CA LEU A 51 2.51 12.46 9.46
C LEU A 51 2.65 13.78 8.71
N ALA A 52 2.42 13.78 7.39
CA ALA A 52 2.51 14.98 6.58
C ALA A 52 1.49 16.03 6.99
N GLN A 53 0.30 15.62 7.43
CA GLN A 53 -0.74 16.54 7.90
C GLN A 53 -0.34 17.28 9.17
N ARG A 54 0.61 16.76 9.94
CA ARG A 54 1.11 17.37 11.17
C ARG A 54 2.30 18.30 10.93
N LEU A 55 2.84 18.30 9.72
CA LEU A 55 3.98 19.13 9.34
C LEU A 55 3.45 20.41 8.68
N GLU A 56 4.11 21.52 8.96
CA GLU A 56 3.70 22.83 8.40
C GLU A 56 4.45 23.15 7.11
N LYS A 57 5.74 22.78 7.05
CA LYS A 57 6.58 23.12 5.91
C LYS A 57 6.34 22.16 4.75
N LYS A 58 6.18 22.72 3.56
CA LYS A 58 5.99 21.94 2.33
C LYS A 58 7.19 21.02 2.07
N GLU A 59 8.41 21.50 2.32
CA GLU A 59 9.64 20.74 2.12
C GLU A 59 9.66 19.49 3.00
N SER A 60 9.20 19.61 4.26
CA SER A 60 9.12 18.48 5.18
C SER A 60 8.13 17.43 4.70
N LYS A 61 6.98 17.85 4.16
CA LYS A 61 5.98 16.94 3.58
C LYS A 61 6.57 16.17 2.39
N ILE A 62 7.30 16.86 1.52
CA ILE A 62 7.95 16.26 0.36
C ILE A 62 8.96 15.20 0.80
N VAL A 63 9.76 15.49 1.83
CA VAL A 63 10.73 14.53 2.38
C VAL A 63 10.03 13.27 2.90
N VAL A 64 8.93 13.44 3.64
CA VAL A 64 8.16 12.30 4.15
C VAL A 64 7.66 11.41 3.01
N TYR A 65 7.08 12.00 1.97
CA TYR A 65 6.57 11.22 0.84
C TYR A 65 7.71 10.59 0.02
N ALA A 66 8.84 11.28 -0.12
CA ALA A 66 9.99 10.74 -0.84
C ALA A 66 10.58 9.51 -0.13
N ILE A 67 10.77 9.60 1.19
CA ILE A 67 11.27 8.46 1.99
C ILE A 67 10.27 7.31 1.96
N THR A 68 8.99 7.60 2.12
CA THR A 68 7.94 6.58 2.08
C THR A 68 7.92 5.87 0.73
N GLY A 69 7.98 6.62 -0.36
CA GLY A 69 8.01 6.06 -1.70
C GLY A 69 9.22 5.16 -1.93
N LEU A 70 10.38 5.57 -1.41
CA LEU A 70 11.59 4.75 -1.51
C LEU A 70 11.44 3.43 -0.76
N LEU A 71 10.90 3.47 0.47
CA LEU A 71 10.70 2.25 1.25
C LEU A 71 9.71 1.30 0.58
N ILE A 72 8.61 1.83 0.04
CA ILE A 72 7.62 1.04 -0.70
C ILE A 72 8.26 0.38 -1.91
N PHE A 73 9.06 1.14 -2.67
CA PHE A 73 9.76 0.64 -3.85
C PHE A 73 10.72 -0.50 -3.49
N LEU A 74 11.47 -0.34 -2.40
CA LEU A 74 12.43 -1.35 -1.94
C LEU A 74 11.73 -2.66 -1.55
N VAL A 75 10.56 -2.57 -0.91
CA VAL A 75 9.78 -3.76 -0.58
C VAL A 75 9.32 -4.46 -1.85
N GLY A 76 8.85 -3.69 -2.84
CA GLY A 76 8.45 -4.26 -4.14
C GLY A 76 9.60 -4.98 -4.82
N LEU A 77 10.79 -4.37 -4.85
CA LEU A 77 11.98 -5.00 -5.43
C LEU A 77 12.36 -6.27 -4.69
N SER A 78 12.21 -6.31 -3.36
CA SER A 78 12.51 -7.50 -2.57
C SER A 78 11.62 -8.67 -2.97
N ARG A 79 10.35 -8.44 -3.28
CA ARG A 79 9.42 -9.51 -3.72
C ARG A 79 9.82 -10.08 -5.07
N ILE A 80 10.35 -9.24 -5.96
CA ILE A 80 10.87 -9.70 -7.25
C ILE A 80 12.20 -10.44 -7.05
N TYR A 81 13.08 -9.89 -6.24
CA TYR A 81 14.42 -10.47 -5.98
C TYR A 81 14.32 -11.86 -5.37
N VAL A 82 13.43 -12.07 -4.41
CA VAL A 82 13.28 -13.38 -3.77
C VAL A 82 12.52 -14.39 -4.64
N GLY A 83 12.06 -14.01 -5.84
CA GLY A 83 11.53 -14.92 -6.84
C GLY A 83 10.09 -15.34 -6.64
N VAL A 84 9.32 -14.66 -5.78
CA VAL A 84 7.95 -15.05 -5.49
C VAL A 84 6.89 -14.27 -6.28
N HIS A 85 7.28 -13.17 -6.92
CA HIS A 85 6.35 -12.32 -7.68
C HIS A 85 6.99 -11.84 -8.98
N TYR A 86 6.12 -11.63 -9.99
CA TYR A 86 6.50 -10.93 -11.20
C TYR A 86 6.45 -9.40 -10.96
N PRO A 87 7.19 -8.60 -11.75
CA PRO A 87 7.10 -7.13 -11.65
C PRO A 87 5.68 -6.61 -11.79
N THR A 88 4.85 -7.21 -12.66
CA THR A 88 3.45 -6.81 -12.84
C THR A 88 2.60 -7.10 -11.60
N ASP A 89 2.95 -8.13 -10.80
CA ASP A 89 2.25 -8.42 -9.54
C ASP A 89 2.48 -7.28 -8.54
N VAL A 90 3.71 -6.80 -8.46
CA VAL A 90 4.10 -5.69 -7.58
C VAL A 90 3.43 -4.39 -8.02
N LEU A 91 3.48 -4.09 -9.31
CA LEU A 91 2.84 -2.89 -9.86
C LEU A 91 1.33 -2.91 -9.64
N ALA A 92 0.69 -4.06 -9.81
CA ALA A 92 -0.74 -4.20 -9.55
C ALA A 92 -1.06 -3.96 -8.07
N GLY A 93 -0.24 -4.49 -7.16
CA GLY A 93 -0.40 -4.25 -5.72
C GLY A 93 -0.30 -2.77 -5.38
N PHE A 94 0.70 -2.09 -5.93
CA PHE A 94 0.88 -0.64 -5.72
C PHE A 94 -0.27 0.17 -6.30
N THR A 95 -0.73 -0.17 -7.50
CA THR A 95 -1.84 0.53 -8.15
C THR A 95 -3.13 0.37 -7.36
N LEU A 96 -3.43 -0.85 -6.90
CA LEU A 96 -4.61 -1.11 -6.09
C LEU A 96 -4.55 -0.36 -4.76
N ALA A 97 -3.39 -0.34 -4.11
CA ALA A 97 -3.21 0.37 -2.84
C ALA A 97 -3.40 1.87 -3.03
N PHE A 98 -2.83 2.43 -4.08
CA PHE A 98 -2.99 3.84 -4.40
C PHE A 98 -4.47 4.19 -4.62
N GLY A 99 -5.18 3.36 -5.38
CA GLY A 99 -6.61 3.55 -5.62
C GLY A 99 -7.43 3.46 -4.34
N LEU A 100 -7.14 2.47 -3.48
CA LEU A 100 -7.83 2.30 -2.21
C LEU A 100 -7.60 3.46 -1.26
N LEU A 101 -6.36 3.95 -1.15
CA LEU A 101 -6.05 5.11 -0.31
C LEU A 101 -6.80 6.34 -0.79
N ASN A 102 -6.85 6.56 -2.10
CA ASN A 102 -7.60 7.69 -2.66
C ASN A 102 -9.10 7.54 -2.44
N ALA A 103 -9.63 6.32 -2.46
CA ALA A 103 -11.05 6.07 -2.24
C ALA A 103 -11.47 6.32 -0.79
N VAL A 104 -10.62 5.95 0.18
CA VAL A 104 -10.97 6.08 1.60
C VAL A 104 -10.55 7.42 2.20
N TYR A 105 -9.61 8.14 1.59
CA TYR A 105 -9.09 9.39 2.13
C TYR A 105 -10.18 10.44 2.38
N PRO A 106 -11.13 10.69 1.48
CA PRO A 106 -12.16 11.69 1.74
C PRO A 106 -12.99 11.40 2.99
N THR A 107 -13.33 10.12 3.22
CA THR A 107 -14.06 9.71 4.42
C THR A 107 -13.22 9.93 5.67
N TYR A 108 -11.94 9.55 5.63
CA TYR A 108 -11.01 9.77 6.74
C TYR A 108 -10.89 11.26 7.06
N ASP A 109 -10.71 12.09 6.04
CA ASP A 109 -10.52 13.52 6.22
C ASP A 109 -11.77 14.18 6.81
N ARG A 110 -12.95 13.75 6.37
CA ARG A 110 -14.22 14.23 6.91
C ARG A 110 -14.39 13.89 8.39
N ILE A 111 -14.13 12.62 8.75
CA ILE A 111 -14.21 12.15 10.14
C ILE A 111 -13.24 12.93 11.02
N ARG A 112 -12.01 13.13 10.55
CA ARG A 112 -10.99 13.89 11.25
C ARG A 112 -11.42 15.33 11.49
N PHE A 113 -12.04 15.97 10.50
CA PHE A 113 -12.55 17.34 10.61
C PHE A 113 -13.67 17.43 11.64
N GLU A 114 -14.65 16.55 11.57
CA GLU A 114 -15.76 16.51 12.52
C GLU A 114 -15.27 16.32 13.96
N TRP A 115 -14.32 15.41 14.14
CA TRP A 115 -13.73 15.15 15.45
C TRP A 115 -13.04 16.36 16.02
N ARG A 116 -12.25 17.06 15.21
CA ARG A 116 -11.57 18.29 15.62
C ARG A 116 -12.56 19.39 15.99
N PHE A 117 -13.61 19.54 15.21
CA PHE A 117 -14.64 20.53 15.44
C PHE A 117 -15.34 20.28 16.80
N GLN A 118 -15.71 19.03 17.05
CA GLN A 118 -16.34 18.65 18.32
C GLN A 118 -15.41 18.90 19.51
N SER A 119 -14.15 18.59 19.39
CA SER A 119 -13.15 18.83 20.44
C SER A 119 -13.00 20.29 20.78
N LYS A 120 -13.08 21.17 19.79
CA LYS A 120 -12.95 22.60 19.99
C LYS A 120 -14.17 23.21 20.67
N GLN A 121 -15.33 22.58 20.53
CA GLN A 121 -16.56 23.07 21.13
C GLN A 121 -16.71 22.69 22.62
N LYS A 122 -15.96 21.73 23.06
CA LYS A 122 -15.92 21.30 24.46
C LYS A 122 -15.01 22.22 25.27
#